data_7a452dd20019ee2b3cbf9dafb6c095ea
#
_entry.id   7a452dd20019ee2b3cbf9dafb6c095ea
#
_cell.length_a   1.000
_cell.length_b   1.000
_cell.length_c   1.000
_cell.angle_alpha   90.00
_cell.angle_beta   90.00
_cell.angle_gamma   90.00
#
_symmetry.space_group_name_H-M   'P 1'
#
loop_
_entity.id
_entity.type
_entity.pdbx_description
1 polymer ?
#
loop_
_entity_poly.entity_id
_entity_poly.type
_entity_poly.pdbx_seq_one_letter_code
_entity_poly.pdbx_strand_id
1 'polypeptide(L)'
;HIESLKAPNCSDNINNLTSVPLIREKNTALNGVELVTSVPKANIDFYSRCQAYVSFFLKLKVPKADERHLDDGKHFTKSNINVCYAAPRSKRKARDWYETQLTVGADVYHKEGYHEKNKPFFVITDDGYWFKAHTTSDNNKQFSAVGDELIMGRWLKGRLAAAGIVNPVNNTLEDTDRLGMITQEMLEEYGCD
;
A
#
# COMPACT_ATOMS: atom_id res chain seq x y z
N HIS A 1 -2.48 -9.97 -0.01
CA HIS A 1 -1.98 -10.88 1.02
C HIS A 1 -0.74 -10.26 1.66
N ILE A 2 -0.67 -10.25 2.97
CA ILE A 2 0.47 -9.72 3.74
C ILE A 2 0.95 -10.80 4.69
N GLU A 3 2.26 -11.03 4.70
CA GLU A 3 2.92 -11.98 5.59
C GLU A 3 4.00 -11.28 6.40
N SER A 4 4.01 -11.54 7.69
CA SER A 4 5.16 -11.23 8.54
C SER A 4 6.06 -12.46 8.60
N LEU A 5 7.32 -12.28 8.23
CA LEU A 5 8.29 -13.36 8.17
C LEU A 5 9.04 -13.47 9.50
N LYS A 6 9.20 -14.71 9.95
CA LYS A 6 10.04 -15.06 11.10
C LYS A 6 11.12 -16.01 10.63
N ALA A 7 12.36 -15.54 10.65
CA ALA A 7 13.53 -16.38 10.49
C ALA A 7 14.61 -15.97 11.49
N PRO A 8 15.41 -16.91 11.95
CA PRO A 8 16.65 -16.59 12.65
C PRO A 8 17.45 -15.66 11.76
N ASN A 9 17.99 -14.61 12.05
CA ASN A 9 18.80 -13.70 11.21
C ASN A 9 18.01 -12.85 10.18
N CYS A 10 16.69 -12.79 10.24
CA CYS A 10 15.94 -11.86 9.40
C CYS A 10 16.37 -10.40 9.63
N SER A 11 16.72 -10.05 10.86
CA SER A 11 17.22 -8.72 11.24
C SER A 11 18.51 -8.35 10.52
N ASP A 12 19.44 -9.30 10.37
CA ASP A 12 20.73 -9.04 9.74
C ASP A 12 20.58 -8.78 8.24
N ASN A 13 19.68 -9.50 7.59
CA ASN A 13 19.38 -9.28 6.17
C ASN A 13 18.57 -8.00 5.93
N ILE A 14 17.68 -7.64 6.85
CA ILE A 14 16.95 -6.37 6.79
C ILE A 14 17.92 -5.19 6.97
N ASN A 15 18.90 -5.30 7.88
CA ASN A 15 19.93 -4.28 8.05
C ASN A 15 20.80 -4.15 6.80
N ASN A 16 21.10 -5.27 6.12
CA ASN A 16 21.82 -5.25 4.85
C ASN A 16 21.03 -4.57 3.73
N LEU A 17 19.69 -4.70 3.69
CA LEU A 17 18.86 -3.98 2.74
C LEU A 17 19.00 -2.47 2.86
N THR A 18 19.19 -1.93 4.06
CA THR A 18 19.36 -0.49 4.27
C THR A 18 20.70 0.05 3.77
N SER A 19 21.70 -0.81 3.63
CA SER A 19 23.04 -0.46 3.14
C SER A 19 23.21 -0.67 1.63
N VAL A 20 22.25 -1.33 0.98
CA VAL A 20 22.31 -1.60 -0.46
C VAL A 20 21.92 -0.37 -1.25
N PRO A 21 22.70 0.07 -2.25
CA PRO A 21 22.31 1.17 -3.13
C PRO A 21 21.03 0.80 -3.87
N LEU A 22 20.02 1.64 -3.72
CA LEU A 22 18.73 1.46 -4.36
C LEU A 22 18.67 2.29 -5.64
N ILE A 23 18.21 1.66 -6.70
CA ILE A 23 17.92 2.37 -7.94
C ILE A 23 16.50 2.88 -7.83
N ARG A 24 16.36 4.20 -7.76
CA ARG A 24 15.04 4.84 -7.87
C ARG A 24 14.56 4.71 -9.31
N GLU A 25 13.43 4.09 -9.48
CA GLU A 25 12.77 4.17 -10.78
C GLU A 25 12.30 5.59 -11.05
N LYS A 26 12.53 6.05 -12.28
CA LYS A 26 12.05 7.36 -12.76
C LYS A 26 10.54 7.36 -13.08
N ASN A 27 9.85 6.28 -12.81
CA ASN A 27 8.41 6.20 -13.02
C ASN A 27 7.71 7.10 -11.99
N THR A 28 7.06 8.16 -12.45
CA THR A 28 6.37 9.11 -11.57
C THR A 28 5.23 8.47 -10.78
N ALA A 29 4.61 7.41 -11.28
CA ALA A 29 3.57 6.67 -10.59
C ALA A 29 4.10 5.93 -9.34
N LEU A 30 5.36 5.52 -9.37
CA LEU A 30 6.04 4.81 -8.28
C LEU A 30 7.01 5.70 -7.51
N ASN A 31 6.99 7.02 -7.72
CA ASN A 31 7.88 7.93 -7.02
C ASN A 31 7.74 7.81 -5.50
N GLY A 32 8.87 7.61 -4.82
CA GLY A 32 8.93 7.37 -3.37
C GLY A 32 8.89 5.90 -2.96
N VAL A 33 8.67 4.98 -3.91
CA VAL A 33 8.85 3.53 -3.76
C VAL A 33 10.17 3.15 -4.42
N GLU A 34 10.95 2.33 -3.76
CA GLU A 34 12.29 1.97 -4.22
C GLU A 34 12.33 0.52 -4.69
N LEU A 35 12.92 0.29 -5.87
CA LEU A 35 13.06 -1.06 -6.41
C LEU A 35 14.29 -1.76 -5.81
N VAL A 36 14.11 -2.97 -5.32
CA VAL A 36 15.18 -3.80 -4.72
C VAL A 36 15.97 -4.51 -5.82
N THR A 37 16.63 -3.75 -6.71
CA THR A 37 17.37 -4.33 -7.86
C THR A 37 18.78 -4.76 -7.52
N SER A 38 19.35 -4.23 -6.45
CA SER A 38 20.73 -4.49 -6.03
C SER A 38 20.85 -5.56 -4.94
N VAL A 39 19.72 -6.12 -4.48
CA VAL A 39 19.75 -7.25 -3.54
C VAL A 39 20.24 -8.48 -4.27
N PRO A 40 21.30 -9.15 -3.82
CA PRO A 40 21.75 -10.39 -4.42
C PRO A 40 20.62 -11.42 -4.46
N LYS A 41 20.55 -12.23 -5.54
CA LYS A 41 19.53 -13.28 -5.70
C LYS A 41 19.46 -14.22 -4.48
N ALA A 42 20.60 -14.47 -3.84
CA ALA A 42 20.67 -15.26 -2.61
C ALA A 42 19.82 -14.66 -1.46
N ASN A 43 19.74 -13.34 -1.37
CA ASN A 43 18.93 -12.69 -0.32
C ASN A 43 17.43 -12.80 -0.64
N ILE A 44 17.04 -12.71 -1.92
CA ILE A 44 15.66 -12.95 -2.35
C ILE A 44 15.29 -14.41 -2.05
N ASP A 45 16.16 -15.35 -2.37
CA ASP A 45 15.98 -16.77 -2.04
C ASP A 45 15.90 -17.01 -0.52
N PHE A 46 16.57 -16.17 0.27
CA PHE A 46 16.46 -16.20 1.73
C PHE A 46 15.06 -15.83 2.18
N TYR A 47 14.50 -14.73 1.70
CA TYR A 47 13.14 -14.30 2.09
C TYR A 47 12.08 -15.31 1.67
N SER A 48 12.23 -15.95 0.49
CA SER A 48 11.31 -16.99 0.03
C SER A 48 11.30 -18.23 0.92
N ARG A 49 12.36 -18.44 1.69
CA ARG A 49 12.50 -19.57 2.66
C ARG A 49 12.10 -19.19 4.08
N CYS A 50 11.83 -17.93 4.35
CA CYS A 50 11.36 -17.50 5.66
C CYS A 50 9.95 -18.05 5.92
N GLN A 51 9.74 -18.57 7.12
CA GLN A 51 8.40 -19.02 7.53
C GLN A 51 7.53 -17.84 7.85
N ALA A 52 6.32 -17.81 7.28
CA ALA A 52 5.31 -16.83 7.66
C ALA A 52 4.92 -17.04 9.13
N TYR A 53 5.01 -15.96 9.92
CA TYR A 53 4.63 -15.98 11.33
C TYR A 53 3.17 -15.57 11.53
N VAL A 54 2.75 -14.53 10.84
CA VAL A 54 1.36 -14.12 10.75
C VAL A 54 1.03 -13.76 9.31
N SER A 55 -0.16 -14.13 8.89
CA SER A 55 -0.66 -13.88 7.54
C SER A 55 -2.09 -13.36 7.63
N PHE A 56 -2.41 -12.36 6.83
CA PHE A 56 -3.75 -11.78 6.79
C PHE A 56 -4.05 -11.12 5.45
N PHE A 57 -5.32 -10.98 5.15
CA PHE A 57 -5.81 -10.27 3.98
C PHE A 57 -6.25 -8.86 4.36
N LEU A 58 -5.85 -7.90 3.55
CA LEU A 58 -6.32 -6.54 3.62
C LEU A 58 -7.33 -6.33 2.49
N LYS A 59 -8.60 -6.28 2.85
CA LYS A 59 -9.66 -6.09 1.85
C LYS A 59 -9.69 -4.65 1.36
N LEU A 60 -9.50 -4.47 0.06
CA LEU A 60 -9.71 -3.19 -0.60
C LEU A 60 -11.22 -3.04 -0.89
N LYS A 61 -11.79 -1.90 -0.47
CA LYS A 61 -13.18 -1.55 -0.78
C LYS A 61 -13.17 -0.65 -2.01
N VAL A 62 -13.70 -1.14 -3.10
CA VAL A 62 -13.76 -0.42 -4.37
C VAL A 62 -15.16 -0.54 -4.97
N PRO A 63 -15.67 0.49 -5.68
CA PRO A 63 -16.91 0.43 -6.42
C PRO A 63 -16.72 -0.36 -7.71
N LYS A 64 -17.83 -0.76 -8.34
CA LYS A 64 -17.85 -1.08 -9.77
C LYS A 64 -17.73 0.19 -10.61
N ALA A 65 -17.43 0.04 -11.90
CA ALA A 65 -17.26 1.18 -12.79
C ALA A 65 -18.52 2.07 -12.91
N ASP A 66 -19.71 1.49 -12.89
CA ASP A 66 -21.00 2.18 -12.91
C ASP A 66 -21.39 2.75 -11.54
N GLU A 67 -20.71 2.36 -10.48
CA GLU A 67 -20.97 2.80 -9.10
C GLU A 67 -20.03 3.94 -8.64
N ARG A 68 -19.20 4.51 -9.53
CA ARG A 68 -18.20 5.54 -9.17
C ARG A 68 -18.78 6.74 -8.44
N HIS A 69 -20.05 7.05 -8.68
CA HIS A 69 -20.75 8.21 -8.09
C HIS A 69 -21.58 7.86 -6.85
N LEU A 70 -21.59 6.60 -6.42
CA LEU A 70 -22.26 6.23 -5.17
C LEU A 70 -21.52 6.85 -3.99
N ASP A 71 -22.25 7.60 -3.18
CA ASP A 71 -21.77 8.14 -1.89
C ASP A 71 -22.48 7.42 -0.75
N ASP A 72 -22.20 6.13 -0.62
CA ASP A 72 -22.84 5.25 0.35
C ASP A 72 -22.05 5.14 1.66
N GLY A 73 -20.97 5.90 1.82
CA GLY A 73 -20.05 5.82 2.96
C GLY A 73 -19.29 4.48 3.07
N LYS A 74 -19.61 3.52 2.21
CA LYS A 74 -18.97 2.18 2.17
C LYS A 74 -17.73 2.19 1.30
N HIS A 75 -17.82 2.76 0.11
CA HIS A 75 -16.73 2.84 -0.86
C HIS A 75 -15.78 4.02 -0.60
N PHE A 76 -16.21 5.03 0.18
CA PHE A 76 -15.46 6.23 0.57
C PHE A 76 -15.18 6.32 2.06
N THR A 77 -15.02 5.19 2.72
CA THR A 77 -14.63 5.17 4.13
C THR A 77 -13.17 5.60 4.29
N LYS A 78 -12.78 6.02 5.50
CA LYS A 78 -11.40 6.39 5.83
C LYS A 78 -10.38 5.26 5.58
N SER A 79 -10.84 4.02 5.47
CA SER A 79 -10.00 2.84 5.23
C SER A 79 -10.22 2.32 3.82
N ASN A 80 -9.77 3.08 2.84
CA ASN A 80 -10.06 2.77 1.45
C ASN A 80 -8.91 3.23 0.54
N ILE A 81 -8.72 2.52 -0.56
CA ILE A 81 -7.77 2.91 -1.61
C ILE A 81 -8.21 4.19 -2.34
N ASN A 82 -9.51 4.48 -2.36
CA ASN A 82 -10.12 5.65 -3.00
C ASN A 82 -10.42 6.80 -2.04
N VAL A 83 -9.81 6.82 -0.85
CA VAL A 83 -10.06 7.87 0.15
C VAL A 83 -9.80 9.29 -0.39
N CYS A 84 -8.99 9.42 -1.44
CA CYS A 84 -8.73 10.69 -2.13
C CYS A 84 -9.99 11.33 -2.75
N TYR A 85 -11.03 10.55 -3.04
CA TYR A 85 -12.33 11.02 -3.52
C TYR A 85 -13.34 11.31 -2.39
N ALA A 86 -13.00 11.00 -1.14
CA ALA A 86 -13.84 11.39 -0.02
C ALA A 86 -13.87 12.91 0.13
N ALA A 87 -15.01 13.45 0.57
CA ALA A 87 -15.19 14.87 0.77
C ALA A 87 -14.00 15.50 1.52
N PRO A 88 -13.42 16.61 1.03
CA PRO A 88 -12.34 17.26 1.71
C PRO A 88 -12.81 17.71 3.09
N ARG A 89 -11.96 17.51 4.11
CA ARG A 89 -12.24 18.08 5.44
C ARG A 89 -12.33 19.60 5.29
N SER A 90 -13.28 20.21 5.98
CA SER A 90 -13.51 21.66 5.97
C SER A 90 -12.20 22.46 5.89
N LYS A 91 -12.05 23.36 4.91
CA LYS A 91 -10.90 24.22 4.64
C LYS A 91 -9.60 23.53 4.17
N ARG A 92 -9.61 22.27 3.76
CA ARG A 92 -8.42 21.62 3.20
C ARG A 92 -8.49 21.55 1.67
N LYS A 93 -7.30 21.53 1.05
CA LYS A 93 -7.13 21.24 -0.38
C LYS A 93 -7.66 19.84 -0.73
N ALA A 94 -7.88 19.59 -2.02
CA ALA A 94 -8.10 18.24 -2.52
C ALA A 94 -7.05 17.27 -1.95
N ARG A 95 -7.45 16.04 -1.69
CA ARG A 95 -6.53 14.99 -1.28
C ARG A 95 -5.67 14.60 -2.48
N ASP A 96 -4.42 14.27 -2.20
CA ASP A 96 -3.55 13.69 -3.21
C ASP A 96 -4.14 12.37 -3.74
N TRP A 97 -4.05 12.13 -5.04
CA TRP A 97 -4.58 10.90 -5.64
C TRP A 97 -3.98 9.63 -5.03
N TYR A 98 -2.71 9.70 -4.62
CA TYR A 98 -2.03 8.58 -3.96
C TYR A 98 -2.41 8.42 -2.48
N GLU A 99 -3.21 9.31 -1.89
CA GLU A 99 -3.64 9.12 -0.52
C GLU A 99 -4.48 7.84 -0.40
N THR A 100 -4.02 6.93 0.47
CA THR A 100 -4.71 5.68 0.81
C THR A 100 -4.74 5.54 2.33
N GLN A 101 -5.73 4.87 2.85
CA GLN A 101 -5.81 4.52 4.26
C GLN A 101 -6.15 3.05 4.38
N LEU A 102 -5.15 2.23 4.68
CA LEU A 102 -5.31 0.81 4.84
C LEU A 102 -5.50 0.47 6.31
N THR A 103 -6.63 -0.11 6.66
CA THR A 103 -6.89 -0.57 8.02
C THR A 103 -7.26 -2.04 8.04
N VAL A 104 -6.82 -2.71 9.08
CA VAL A 104 -7.16 -4.11 9.35
C VAL A 104 -8.24 -4.21 10.40
N GLY A 105 -8.96 -5.33 10.40
CA GLY A 105 -9.99 -5.64 11.39
C GLY A 105 -9.41 -6.14 12.71
N ALA A 106 -10.28 -6.26 13.71
CA ALA A 106 -9.91 -6.76 15.04
C ALA A 106 -9.37 -8.20 15.02
N ASP A 107 -9.86 -8.99 14.08
CA ASP A 107 -9.39 -10.34 13.80
C ASP A 107 -7.92 -10.40 13.35
N VAL A 108 -7.37 -9.29 12.90
CA VAL A 108 -5.97 -9.16 12.48
C VAL A 108 -5.12 -8.52 13.56
N TYR A 109 -5.48 -7.32 14.06
CA TYR A 109 -4.60 -6.61 14.99
C TYR A 109 -4.55 -7.24 16.40
N HIS A 110 -5.43 -8.21 16.69
CA HIS A 110 -5.36 -9.03 17.90
C HIS A 110 -4.59 -10.35 17.71
N LYS A 111 -4.14 -10.65 16.47
CA LYS A 111 -3.33 -11.86 16.27
C LYS A 111 -1.99 -11.75 16.97
N GLU A 112 -1.58 -12.85 17.59
CA GLU A 112 -0.22 -12.97 18.11
C GLU A 112 0.79 -12.76 16.99
N GLY A 113 1.82 -11.96 17.24
CA GLY A 113 2.83 -11.59 16.24
C GLY A 113 2.44 -10.44 15.31
N TYR A 114 1.26 -9.84 15.46
CA TYR A 114 0.97 -8.59 14.77
C TYR A 114 1.88 -7.46 15.28
N HIS A 115 2.25 -6.55 14.37
CA HIS A 115 3.24 -5.51 14.66
C HIS A 115 2.81 -4.57 15.79
N GLU A 116 3.76 -4.24 16.65
CA GLU A 116 3.54 -3.29 17.72
C GLU A 116 3.38 -1.86 17.17
N LYS A 117 2.52 -1.09 17.83
CA LYS A 117 2.20 0.29 17.47
C LYS A 117 3.47 1.15 17.36
N ASN A 118 3.58 1.89 16.28
CA ASN A 118 4.66 2.84 16.00
C ASN A 118 6.07 2.23 15.94
N LYS A 119 6.22 0.91 15.96
CA LYS A 119 7.51 0.28 15.71
C LYS A 119 7.70 0.09 14.21
N PRO A 120 8.72 0.70 13.60
CA PRO A 120 8.98 0.53 12.18
C PRO A 120 9.38 -0.90 11.83
N PHE A 121 8.93 -1.37 10.67
CA PHE A 121 9.36 -2.61 10.05
C PHE A 121 9.51 -2.41 8.54
N PHE A 122 10.18 -3.34 7.88
CA PHE A 122 10.34 -3.30 6.43
C PHE A 122 9.24 -4.10 5.75
N VAL A 123 8.69 -3.52 4.69
CA VAL A 123 7.82 -4.19 3.74
C VAL A 123 8.66 -4.51 2.51
N ILE A 124 8.59 -5.75 2.08
CA ILE A 124 9.17 -6.24 0.82
C ILE A 124 8.00 -6.75 0.00
N THR A 125 7.87 -6.25 -1.21
CA THR A 125 6.76 -6.56 -2.10
C THR A 125 7.12 -7.69 -3.06
N ASP A 126 6.12 -8.37 -3.59
CA ASP A 126 6.26 -9.45 -4.57
C ASP A 126 6.89 -8.99 -5.89
N ASP A 127 6.76 -7.70 -6.20
CA ASP A 127 7.33 -7.07 -7.40
C ASP A 127 8.72 -6.44 -7.15
N GLY A 128 9.33 -6.69 -6.00
CA GLY A 128 10.71 -6.34 -5.70
C GLY A 128 10.92 -4.92 -5.16
N TYR A 129 9.87 -4.23 -4.75
CA TYR A 129 9.99 -2.95 -4.06
C TYR A 129 10.11 -3.14 -2.55
N TRP A 130 10.66 -2.14 -1.86
CA TRP A 130 10.66 -2.11 -0.41
C TRP A 130 10.49 -0.69 0.15
N PHE A 131 9.96 -0.63 1.35
CA PHE A 131 9.84 0.61 2.11
C PHE A 131 9.67 0.33 3.61
N LYS A 132 9.90 1.35 4.44
CA LYS A 132 9.57 1.28 5.86
C LYS A 132 8.10 1.54 6.10
N ALA A 133 7.49 0.71 6.95
CA ALA A 133 6.12 0.86 7.40
C ALA A 133 6.04 0.80 8.92
N HIS A 134 4.91 1.18 9.44
CA HIS A 134 4.52 1.02 10.83
C HIS A 134 3.01 0.86 10.94
N THR A 135 2.55 0.40 12.07
CA THR A 135 1.14 0.38 12.39
C THR A 135 0.80 1.53 13.32
N THR A 136 -0.33 2.21 13.09
CA THR A 136 -0.73 3.43 13.78
C THR A 136 -2.21 3.40 14.15
N SER A 137 -2.72 4.52 14.64
CA SER A 137 -4.09 4.76 15.10
C SER A 137 -4.48 3.96 16.34
N ASP A 138 -5.74 4.08 16.76
CA ASP A 138 -6.27 3.33 17.88
C ASP A 138 -6.26 1.83 17.55
N ASN A 139 -5.91 1.02 18.56
CA ASN A 139 -5.78 -0.43 18.43
C ASN A 139 -4.79 -0.88 17.34
N ASN A 140 -3.85 -0.03 16.94
CA ASN A 140 -2.79 -0.42 16.00
C ASN A 140 -3.29 -0.89 14.61
N LYS A 141 -4.49 -0.47 14.24
CA LYS A 141 -5.21 -1.01 13.07
C LYS A 141 -4.81 -0.43 11.73
N GLN A 142 -4.15 0.74 11.71
CA GLN A 142 -3.78 1.41 10.46
C GLN A 142 -2.37 1.04 10.04
N PHE A 143 -2.24 0.50 8.85
CA PHE A 143 -0.98 0.20 8.20
C PHE A 143 -0.55 1.42 7.37
N SER A 144 0.64 1.97 7.63
CA SER A 144 1.12 3.20 7.01
C SER A 144 2.61 3.14 6.71
N ALA A 145 3.06 3.83 5.68
CA ALA A 145 4.48 4.04 5.44
C ALA A 145 5.05 5.07 6.41
N VAL A 146 6.34 4.94 6.73
CA VAL A 146 7.08 5.87 7.58
C VAL A 146 7.65 7.01 6.73
N GLY A 147 7.47 8.23 7.18
CA GLY A 147 8.06 9.43 6.59
C GLY A 147 7.21 10.09 5.52
N ASP A 148 6.66 9.34 4.58
CA ASP A 148 5.73 9.85 3.56
C ASP A 148 4.50 8.94 3.50
N GLU A 149 3.36 9.46 3.90
CA GLU A 149 2.09 8.73 3.94
C GLU A 149 1.57 8.33 2.55
N LEU A 150 2.11 8.92 1.48
CA LEU A 150 1.72 8.60 0.11
C LEU A 150 2.41 7.35 -0.45
N ILE A 151 3.48 6.86 0.18
CA ILE A 151 4.26 5.71 -0.32
C ILE A 151 3.37 4.49 -0.54
N MET A 152 2.48 4.18 0.40
CA MET A 152 1.56 3.04 0.27
C MET A 152 0.68 3.15 -0.97
N GLY A 153 0.15 4.34 -1.21
CA GLY A 153 -0.67 4.59 -2.39
C GLY A 153 0.14 4.60 -3.67
N ARG A 154 1.35 5.13 -3.64
CA ARG A 154 2.25 5.07 -4.80
C ARG A 154 2.58 3.62 -5.16
N TRP A 155 2.83 2.77 -4.19
CA TRP A 155 3.01 1.35 -4.46
C TRP A 155 1.73 0.71 -5.02
N LEU A 156 0.58 0.84 -4.35
CA LEU A 156 -0.66 0.16 -4.75
C LEU A 156 -1.25 0.72 -6.05
N LYS A 157 -1.49 2.03 -6.10
CA LYS A 157 -2.06 2.69 -7.29
C LYS A 157 -1.02 2.86 -8.40
N GLY A 158 0.25 3.04 -8.01
CA GLY A 158 1.35 3.15 -8.95
C GLY A 158 1.54 1.90 -9.81
N ARG A 159 1.29 0.71 -9.26
CA ARG A 159 1.29 -0.55 -10.02
C ARG A 159 0.22 -0.55 -11.12
N LEU A 160 -1.00 -0.11 -10.78
CA LEU A 160 -2.10 0.00 -11.74
C LEU A 160 -1.80 1.06 -12.81
N ALA A 161 -1.25 2.20 -12.40
CA ALA A 161 -0.86 3.26 -13.32
C ALA A 161 0.30 2.82 -14.24
N ALA A 162 1.31 2.15 -13.71
CA ALA A 162 2.43 1.61 -14.48
C ALA A 162 1.98 0.53 -15.49
N ALA A 163 0.94 -0.22 -15.16
CA ALA A 163 0.30 -1.19 -16.07
C ALA A 163 -0.63 -0.52 -17.10
N GLY A 164 -0.84 0.79 -17.05
CA GLY A 164 -1.72 1.51 -17.96
C GLY A 164 -3.22 1.36 -17.70
N ILE A 165 -3.59 0.78 -16.57
CA ILE A 165 -5.00 0.48 -16.21
C ILE A 165 -5.74 1.72 -15.75
N VAL A 166 -5.03 2.65 -15.09
CA VAL A 166 -5.59 3.90 -14.59
C VAL A 166 -4.60 5.04 -14.76
N ASN A 167 -5.09 6.24 -15.02
CA ASN A 167 -4.26 7.45 -15.05
C ASN A 167 -4.35 8.19 -13.71
N PRO A 168 -3.20 8.52 -13.09
CA PRO A 168 -3.17 9.40 -11.93
C PRO A 168 -3.81 10.75 -12.23
N VAL A 169 -4.54 11.32 -11.29
CA VAL A 169 -5.15 12.65 -11.42
C VAL A 169 -4.48 13.65 -10.48
N ASN A 170 -4.22 14.85 -10.97
CA ASN A 170 -3.59 15.90 -10.17
C ASN A 170 -4.53 16.48 -9.11
N ASN A 171 -5.81 16.54 -9.44
CA ASN A 171 -6.84 17.10 -8.56
C ASN A 171 -8.11 16.27 -8.67
N THR A 172 -8.41 15.50 -7.64
CA THR A 172 -9.58 14.62 -7.60
C THR A 172 -10.92 15.38 -7.60
N LEU A 173 -10.91 16.68 -7.28
CA LEU A 173 -12.12 17.52 -7.36
C LEU A 173 -12.46 17.93 -8.80
N GLU A 174 -11.46 17.91 -9.69
CA GLU A 174 -11.63 18.22 -11.11
C GLU A 174 -11.96 16.96 -11.94
N ASP A 175 -11.70 15.78 -11.40
CA ASP A 175 -12.08 14.50 -11.99
C ASP A 175 -13.57 14.22 -11.74
N THR A 176 -14.43 14.99 -12.43
CA THR A 176 -15.88 14.93 -12.25
C THR A 176 -16.47 13.57 -12.62
N ASP A 177 -15.89 12.91 -13.60
CA ASP A 177 -16.32 11.56 -14.04
C ASP A 177 -15.68 10.45 -13.22
N ARG A 178 -14.80 10.82 -12.27
CA ARG A 178 -14.08 9.90 -11.38
C ARG A 178 -13.32 8.80 -12.12
N LEU A 179 -12.74 9.15 -13.28
CA LEU A 179 -11.99 8.19 -14.11
C LEU A 179 -10.71 7.69 -13.45
N GLY A 180 -10.11 8.48 -12.57
CA GLY A 180 -8.96 8.06 -11.76
C GLY A 180 -9.34 7.25 -10.52
N MET A 181 -10.62 6.95 -10.27
CA MET A 181 -11.06 6.12 -9.16
C MET A 181 -10.82 4.64 -9.48
N ILE A 182 -10.16 3.94 -8.57
CA ILE A 182 -9.93 2.50 -8.71
C ILE A 182 -11.25 1.76 -8.58
N THR A 183 -11.55 0.90 -9.53
CA THR A 183 -12.78 0.08 -9.57
C THR A 183 -12.47 -1.41 -9.50
N GLN A 184 -13.51 -2.21 -9.30
CA GLN A 184 -13.39 -3.65 -9.25
C GLN A 184 -12.84 -4.19 -10.58
N GLU A 185 -13.33 -3.70 -11.72
CA GLU A 185 -12.91 -4.14 -13.06
C GLU A 185 -11.42 -3.83 -13.30
N MET A 186 -10.91 -2.70 -12.79
CA MET A 186 -9.49 -2.36 -12.86
C MET A 186 -8.63 -3.34 -12.06
N LEU A 187 -9.10 -3.79 -10.89
CA LEU A 187 -8.38 -4.78 -10.09
C LEU A 187 -8.41 -6.16 -10.76
N GLU A 188 -9.55 -6.55 -11.33
CA GLU A 188 -9.69 -7.80 -12.08
C GLU A 188 -8.80 -7.80 -13.34
N GLU A 189 -8.75 -6.69 -14.08
CA GLU A 189 -7.85 -6.52 -15.22
C GLU A 189 -6.37 -6.63 -14.82
N TYR A 190 -6.01 -6.11 -13.66
CA TYR A 190 -4.64 -6.24 -13.11
C TYR A 190 -4.33 -7.67 -12.66
N GLY A 191 -5.33 -8.51 -12.44
CA GLY A 191 -5.19 -9.87 -11.93
C GLY A 191 -5.23 -9.97 -10.40
N CYS A 192 -5.90 -9.05 -9.74
CA CYS A 192 -6.17 -9.09 -8.30
C CYS A 192 -7.56 -9.67 -8.06
N ASP A 193 -7.63 -10.95 -7.69
CA ASP A 193 -8.86 -11.60 -7.22
C ASP A 193 -9.27 -11.16 -5.81
#